data_1faf777a011c09e2b427f27ad0ae7b56
#
_entry.id   1faf777a011c09e2b427f27ad0ae7b56
#
_cell.length_a   1.000
_cell.length_b   1.000
_cell.length_c   1.000
_cell.angle_alpha   90.00
_cell.angle_beta   90.00
_cell.angle_gamma   90.00
#
_symmetry.space_group_name_H-M   'P 1'
#
loop_
_entity.id
_entity.type
_entity.pdbx_description
1 polymer ?
#
loop_
_entity_poly.entity_id
_entity_poly.type
_entity_poly.pdbx_seq_one_letter_code
_entity_poly.pdbx_strand_id
1 'polypeptide(L)'
;HEWLELSYIYSGACTMTINKTTFRLKSGQMVLISQNAPHSVKRCSENDIIINFLLTREYLNGTFFERLSQDNYLTHFFIEALNTTMQESRYIVFSPEQKQNRLADLTNQFLCEFYSPSVTSGPFLDSLFTLITCEMINLFQHGMVLDHSSVDQIYTILRYIETNFAD
;
A
#
# COMPACT_ATOMS: atom_id res chain seq x y z
N HIS A 1 -11.50 11.85 4.30
CA HIS A 1 -10.31 12.38 3.62
C HIS A 1 -10.53 12.31 2.12
N GLU A 2 -9.92 13.24 1.35
CA GLU A 2 -10.01 13.24 -0.13
C GLU A 2 -8.86 12.46 -0.78
N TRP A 3 -8.03 11.79 0.02
CA TRP A 3 -6.86 11.04 -0.41
C TRP A 3 -6.86 9.61 0.11
N LEU A 4 -6.13 8.78 -0.60
CA LEU A 4 -5.76 7.44 -0.18
C LEU A 4 -4.52 7.53 0.70
N GLU A 5 -4.48 6.84 1.82
CA GLU A 5 -3.33 6.85 2.73
C GLU A 5 -2.52 5.57 2.60
N LEU A 6 -1.21 5.74 2.46
CA LEU A 6 -0.25 4.65 2.50
C LEU A 6 0.71 4.90 3.66
N SER A 7 0.56 4.15 4.75
CA SER A 7 1.36 4.30 5.97
C SER A 7 2.48 3.26 6.00
N TYR A 8 3.72 3.70 6.04
CA TYR A 8 4.92 2.87 6.16
C TYR A 8 5.53 2.96 7.55
N ILE A 9 5.81 1.81 8.17
CA ILE A 9 6.48 1.75 9.46
C ILE A 9 7.99 1.76 9.22
N TYR A 10 8.59 2.94 9.32
CA TYR A 10 10.02 3.14 9.09
C TYR A 10 10.87 2.56 10.21
N SER A 11 10.51 2.82 11.46
CA SER A 11 11.25 2.37 12.64
C SER A 11 10.30 1.97 13.76
N GLY A 12 10.69 1.02 14.58
CA GLY A 12 9.96 0.57 15.74
C GLY A 12 8.69 -0.22 15.40
N ALA A 13 7.58 0.15 16.04
CA ALA A 13 6.28 -0.48 15.83
C ALA A 13 5.14 0.50 16.13
N CYS A 14 3.99 0.31 15.48
CA CYS A 14 2.79 1.05 15.86
C CYS A 14 1.59 0.12 16.07
N THR A 15 0.66 0.56 16.89
CA THR A 15 -0.65 -0.08 17.02
C THR A 15 -1.66 0.79 16.33
N MET A 16 -2.23 0.27 15.25
CA MET A 16 -3.22 0.93 14.43
C MET A 16 -4.54 0.18 14.51
N THR A 17 -5.64 0.92 14.60
CA THR A 17 -6.99 0.35 14.54
C THR A 17 -7.65 0.83 13.26
N ILE A 18 -8.11 -0.08 12.41
CA ILE A 18 -8.81 0.22 11.16
C ILE A 18 -10.11 -0.60 11.16
N ASN A 19 -11.25 0.03 10.89
CA ASN A 19 -12.57 -0.64 10.87
C ASN A 19 -12.81 -1.51 12.12
N LYS A 20 -12.43 -1.04 13.32
CA LYS A 20 -12.52 -1.78 14.59
C LYS A 20 -11.54 -2.95 14.76
N THR A 21 -10.76 -3.31 13.75
CA THR A 21 -9.69 -4.31 13.85
C THR A 21 -8.39 -3.65 14.26
N THR A 22 -7.71 -4.20 15.26
CA THR A 22 -6.46 -3.63 15.78
C THR A 22 -5.26 -4.48 15.36
N PHE A 23 -4.26 -3.83 14.77
CA PHE A 23 -3.02 -4.43 14.32
C PHE A 23 -1.84 -3.87 15.10
N ARG A 24 -0.83 -4.71 15.33
CA ARG A 24 0.50 -4.26 15.71
C ARG A 24 1.42 -4.38 14.52
N LEU A 25 1.71 -3.27 13.89
CA LEU A 25 2.58 -3.14 12.74
C LEU A 25 4.02 -2.93 13.18
N LYS A 26 4.99 -3.48 12.44
CA LYS A 26 6.43 -3.42 12.73
C LYS A 26 7.17 -2.73 11.59
N SER A 27 8.38 -2.30 11.87
CA SER A 27 9.29 -1.75 10.86
C SER A 27 9.35 -2.63 9.60
N GLY A 28 9.29 -1.99 8.44
CA GLY A 28 9.28 -2.62 7.12
C GLY A 28 7.89 -3.04 6.63
N GLN A 29 6.84 -2.94 7.44
CA GLN A 29 5.46 -3.18 7.03
C GLN A 29 4.82 -1.89 6.51
N MET A 30 3.83 -2.05 5.65
CA MET A 30 3.10 -0.95 5.03
C MET A 30 1.60 -1.24 5.03
N VAL A 31 0.77 -0.22 5.20
CA VAL A 31 -0.68 -0.37 5.12
C VAL A 31 -1.27 0.64 4.16
N LEU A 32 -2.08 0.16 3.25
CA LEU A 32 -2.86 0.96 2.31
C LEU A 32 -4.29 1.07 2.84
N ILE A 33 -4.79 2.30 2.99
CA ILE A 33 -6.07 2.60 3.63
C ILE A 33 -6.92 3.43 2.68
N SER A 34 -8.14 2.97 2.38
CA SER A 34 -9.08 3.73 1.54
C SER A 34 -9.58 4.99 2.26
N GLN A 35 -10.05 5.97 1.48
CA GLN A 35 -10.54 7.28 1.97
C GLN A 35 -11.59 7.16 3.08
N ASN A 36 -12.47 6.16 2.98
CA ASN A 36 -13.63 6.00 3.86
C ASN A 36 -13.36 5.06 5.06
N ALA A 37 -12.15 4.50 5.19
CA ALA A 37 -11.83 3.60 6.29
C ALA A 37 -11.50 4.40 7.56
N PRO A 38 -12.34 4.35 8.61
CA PRO A 38 -12.03 4.99 9.87
C PRO A 38 -10.85 4.28 10.51
N HIS A 39 -9.82 5.04 10.82
CA HIS A 39 -8.60 4.51 11.43
C HIS A 39 -8.03 5.45 12.48
N SER A 40 -7.23 4.88 13.36
CA SER A 40 -6.53 5.62 14.39
C SER A 40 -5.22 4.93 14.77
N VAL A 41 -4.23 5.71 15.16
CA VAL A 41 -2.93 5.23 15.65
C VAL A 41 -2.85 5.50 17.14
N LYS A 42 -2.49 4.49 17.94
CA LYS A 42 -2.17 4.71 19.37
C LYS A 42 -0.89 5.52 19.48
N ARG A 43 -0.74 6.20 20.61
CA ARG A 43 0.48 6.97 20.90
C ARG A 43 1.71 6.09 20.70
N CYS A 44 2.60 6.55 19.85
CA CYS A 44 3.89 5.94 19.54
C CYS A 44 4.94 6.30 20.60
N SER A 45 5.99 5.49 20.70
CA SER A 45 7.18 5.79 21.50
C SER A 45 8.13 6.73 20.72
N GLU A 46 9.17 7.21 21.36
CA GLU A 46 10.16 8.12 20.75
C GLU A 46 10.95 7.45 19.61
N ASN A 47 10.99 6.12 19.56
CA ASN A 47 11.72 5.36 18.55
C ASN A 47 10.81 4.88 17.40
N ASP A 48 9.51 5.12 17.48
CA ASP A 48 8.56 4.70 16.47
C ASP A 48 8.40 5.82 15.43
N ILE A 49 8.68 5.50 14.17
CA ILE A 49 8.53 6.44 13.06
C ILE A 49 7.59 5.84 12.03
N ILE A 50 6.51 6.57 11.76
CA ILE A 50 5.53 6.24 10.73
C ILE A 50 5.59 7.32 9.66
N ILE A 51 5.63 6.92 8.41
CA ILE A 51 5.64 7.81 7.25
C ILE A 51 4.37 7.61 6.48
N ASN A 52 3.59 8.67 6.30
CA ASN A 52 2.34 8.64 5.56
C ASN A 52 2.52 9.28 4.19
N PHE A 53 2.24 8.51 3.13
CA PHE A 53 2.07 9.01 1.79
C PHE A 53 0.58 9.28 1.56
N LEU A 54 0.25 10.50 1.26
CA LEU A 54 -1.12 10.92 0.97
C LEU A 54 -1.27 11.04 -0.55
N LEU A 55 -1.99 10.09 -1.14
CA LEU A 55 -2.11 9.95 -2.58
C LEU A 55 -3.40 10.61 -3.05
N THR A 56 -3.28 11.67 -3.83
CA THR A 56 -4.42 12.38 -4.40
C THR A 56 -4.92 11.69 -5.67
N ARG A 57 -6.17 11.98 -6.04
CA ARG A 57 -6.75 11.49 -7.29
C ARG A 57 -6.00 12.01 -8.52
N GLU A 58 -5.49 13.23 -8.45
CA GLU A 58 -4.72 13.84 -9.54
C GLU A 58 -3.42 13.10 -9.80
N TYR A 59 -2.78 12.59 -8.74
CA TYR A 59 -1.57 11.77 -8.85
C TYR A 59 -1.89 10.38 -9.39
N LEU A 60 -2.93 9.73 -8.84
CA LEU A 60 -3.41 8.41 -9.24
C LEU A 60 -4.31 8.52 -10.48
N ASN A 61 -3.79 9.04 -11.57
CA ASN A 61 -4.48 9.23 -12.85
C ASN A 61 -4.22 8.10 -13.85
N GLY A 62 -4.79 8.21 -15.05
CA GLY A 62 -4.63 7.22 -16.11
C GLY A 62 -3.18 6.92 -16.45
N THR A 63 -2.31 7.95 -16.51
CA THR A 63 -0.87 7.78 -16.80
C THR A 63 -0.15 6.97 -15.73
N PHE A 64 -0.52 7.12 -14.45
CA PHE A 64 0.00 6.28 -13.37
C PHE A 64 -0.42 4.82 -13.56
N PHE A 65 -1.71 4.58 -13.83
CA PHE A 65 -2.22 3.21 -14.02
C PHE A 65 -1.73 2.54 -15.31
N GLU A 66 -1.45 3.29 -16.37
CA GLU A 66 -0.84 2.77 -17.60
C GLU A 66 0.54 2.15 -17.38
N ARG A 67 1.28 2.60 -16.36
CA ARG A 67 2.59 2.06 -15.97
C ARG A 67 2.49 0.75 -15.18
N LEU A 68 1.31 0.47 -14.61
CA LEU A 68 1.04 -0.75 -13.88
C LEU A 68 0.35 -1.74 -14.82
N SER A 69 0.58 -3.03 -14.62
CA SER A 69 -0.19 -4.06 -15.33
C SER A 69 -1.69 -3.87 -15.04
N GLN A 70 -2.51 -3.72 -16.09
CA GLN A 70 -3.91 -3.31 -15.95
C GLN A 70 -4.80 -4.35 -15.25
N ASP A 71 -4.44 -5.63 -15.30
CA ASP A 71 -5.24 -6.73 -14.76
C ASP A 71 -4.73 -7.25 -13.41
N ASN A 72 -4.56 -6.38 -12.43
CA ASN A 72 -4.22 -6.84 -11.10
C ASN A 72 -5.14 -6.24 -10.03
N TYR A 73 -5.34 -7.01 -8.95
CA TYR A 73 -6.23 -6.65 -7.85
C TYR A 73 -5.88 -5.27 -7.22
N LEU A 74 -4.59 -4.96 -7.09
CA LEU A 74 -4.18 -3.72 -6.44
C LEU A 74 -4.54 -2.50 -7.30
N THR A 75 -4.44 -2.60 -8.62
CA THR A 75 -4.92 -1.55 -9.54
C THR A 75 -6.43 -1.34 -9.37
N HIS A 76 -7.21 -2.40 -9.31
CA HIS A 76 -8.64 -2.31 -9.01
C HIS A 76 -8.91 -1.71 -7.63
N PHE A 77 -8.14 -2.11 -6.61
CA PHE A 77 -8.23 -1.51 -5.28
C PHE A 77 -7.99 0.00 -5.32
N PHE A 78 -6.94 0.48 -6.00
CA PHE A 78 -6.67 1.91 -6.14
C PHE A 78 -7.82 2.65 -6.83
N ILE A 79 -8.34 2.11 -7.93
CA ILE A 79 -9.45 2.71 -8.68
C ILE A 79 -10.71 2.78 -7.81
N GLU A 80 -11.05 1.71 -7.13
CA GLU A 80 -12.22 1.63 -6.26
C GLU A 80 -12.07 2.49 -5.00
N ALA A 81 -10.88 2.48 -4.38
CA ALA A 81 -10.59 3.30 -3.21
C ALA A 81 -10.64 4.81 -3.48
N LEU A 82 -10.46 5.22 -4.73
CA LEU A 82 -10.64 6.59 -5.19
C LEU A 82 -12.10 6.91 -5.57
N ASN A 83 -12.96 5.91 -5.68
CA ASN A 83 -14.35 6.12 -6.04
C ASN A 83 -15.17 6.52 -4.82
N THR A 84 -15.53 7.79 -4.74
CA THR A 84 -16.28 8.38 -3.61
C THR A 84 -17.70 7.84 -3.46
N THR A 85 -18.24 7.15 -4.48
CA THR A 85 -19.57 6.54 -4.41
C THR A 85 -19.59 5.20 -3.70
N MET A 86 -18.42 4.56 -3.55
CA MET A 86 -18.27 3.31 -2.80
C MET A 86 -18.16 3.60 -1.30
N GLN A 87 -19.13 3.17 -0.51
CA GLN A 87 -19.13 3.32 0.95
C GLN A 87 -18.24 2.29 1.67
N GLU A 88 -17.59 1.39 0.94
CA GLU A 88 -16.80 0.34 1.55
C GLU A 88 -15.47 0.85 2.08
N SER A 89 -15.25 0.58 3.35
CA SER A 89 -14.01 0.88 4.05
C SER A 89 -13.00 -0.26 3.85
N ARG A 90 -12.01 -0.06 2.99
CA ARG A 90 -11.02 -1.08 2.64
C ARG A 90 -9.61 -0.73 3.12
N TYR A 91 -8.82 -1.74 3.42
CA TYR A 91 -7.39 -1.61 3.72
C TYR A 91 -6.65 -2.90 3.38
N ILE A 92 -5.34 -2.79 3.13
CA ILE A 92 -4.44 -3.93 2.90
C ILE A 92 -3.18 -3.72 3.74
N VAL A 93 -2.78 -4.72 4.50
CA VAL A 93 -1.54 -4.71 5.30
C VAL A 93 -0.49 -5.58 4.62
N PHE A 94 0.55 -4.96 4.08
CA PHE A 94 1.69 -5.64 3.46
C PHE A 94 2.72 -6.02 4.52
N SER A 95 3.11 -7.29 4.53
CA SER A 95 4.04 -7.85 5.50
C SER A 95 5.14 -8.66 4.81
N PRO A 96 6.10 -7.99 4.16
CA PRO A 96 7.20 -8.66 3.49
C PRO A 96 8.10 -9.42 4.48
N GLU A 97 8.81 -10.44 3.99
CA GLU A 97 9.82 -11.12 4.78
C GLU A 97 10.98 -10.18 5.11
N GLN A 98 11.43 -10.19 6.37
CA GLN A 98 12.47 -9.25 6.84
C GLN A 98 13.83 -9.41 6.17
N LYS A 99 14.17 -10.63 5.70
CA LYS A 99 15.49 -10.92 5.10
C LYS A 99 15.68 -10.33 3.70
N GLN A 100 14.61 -10.05 2.98
CA GLN A 100 14.63 -9.48 1.61
C GLN A 100 13.46 -8.50 1.46
N ASN A 101 13.49 -7.45 2.25
CA ASN A 101 12.42 -6.45 2.22
C ASN A 101 12.71 -5.38 1.17
N ARG A 102 12.46 -5.73 -0.11
CA ARG A 102 12.60 -4.81 -1.24
C ARG A 102 11.68 -3.59 -1.11
N LEU A 103 10.52 -3.74 -0.48
CA LEU A 103 9.62 -2.62 -0.21
C LEU A 103 10.29 -1.56 0.68
N ALA A 104 11.02 -2.02 1.72
CA ALA A 104 11.77 -1.12 2.60
C ALA A 104 12.93 -0.43 1.86
N ASP A 105 13.66 -1.15 1.01
CA ASP A 105 14.78 -0.61 0.24
C ASP A 105 14.31 0.50 -0.72
N LEU A 106 13.23 0.25 -1.46
CA LEU A 106 12.63 1.22 -2.38
C LEU A 106 12.09 2.44 -1.65
N THR A 107 11.41 2.22 -0.51
CA THR A 107 10.90 3.31 0.32
C THR A 107 12.03 4.16 0.89
N ASN A 108 13.13 3.56 1.34
CA ASN A 108 14.30 4.29 1.81
C ASN A 108 14.93 5.14 0.71
N GLN A 109 15.05 4.61 -0.52
CA GLN A 109 15.53 5.38 -1.68
C GLN A 109 14.61 6.57 -1.98
N PHE A 110 13.29 6.35 -1.93
CA PHE A 110 12.31 7.43 -2.10
C PHE A 110 12.51 8.53 -1.06
N LEU A 111 12.65 8.17 0.21
CA LEU A 111 12.84 9.13 1.30
C LEU A 111 14.16 9.89 1.18
N CYS A 112 15.25 9.22 0.81
CA CYS A 112 16.53 9.88 0.58
C CYS A 112 16.42 10.94 -0.52
N GLU A 113 15.79 10.63 -1.66
CA GLU A 113 15.60 11.59 -2.75
C GLU A 113 14.62 12.71 -2.36
N PHE A 114 13.56 12.40 -1.61
CA PHE A 114 12.59 13.39 -1.17
C PHE A 114 13.20 14.44 -0.22
N TYR A 115 14.05 14.01 0.72
CA TYR A 115 14.68 14.91 1.70
C TYR A 115 15.97 15.57 1.21
N SER A 116 16.58 15.06 0.14
CA SER A 116 17.78 15.62 -0.49
C SER A 116 17.59 15.71 -2.00
N PRO A 117 16.67 16.58 -2.46
CA PRO A 117 16.26 16.60 -3.85
C PRO A 117 17.36 17.09 -4.80
N SER A 118 17.47 16.42 -5.95
CA SER A 118 18.26 16.82 -7.11
C SER A 118 17.40 17.56 -8.15
N VAL A 119 18.00 18.01 -9.24
CA VAL A 119 17.26 18.65 -10.36
C VAL A 119 16.28 17.67 -11.03
N THR A 120 16.54 16.37 -10.94
CA THR A 120 15.73 15.31 -11.56
C THR A 120 14.84 14.56 -10.57
N SER A 121 14.67 15.06 -9.34
CA SER A 121 13.93 14.37 -8.28
C SER A 121 12.47 14.06 -8.66
N GLY A 122 11.78 14.93 -9.37
CA GLY A 122 10.38 14.68 -9.76
C GLY A 122 10.22 13.34 -10.49
N PRO A 123 10.82 13.18 -11.70
CA PRO A 123 10.76 11.91 -12.45
C PRO A 123 11.34 10.71 -11.69
N PHE A 124 12.35 10.95 -10.83
CA PHE A 124 12.97 9.90 -10.04
C PHE A 124 12.01 9.38 -8.94
N LEU A 125 11.38 10.28 -8.22
CA LEU A 125 10.36 9.96 -7.21
C LEU A 125 9.16 9.24 -7.82
N ASP A 126 8.68 9.68 -8.99
CA ASP A 126 7.61 9.02 -9.73
C ASP A 126 7.98 7.57 -10.09
N SER A 127 9.23 7.36 -10.52
CA SER A 127 9.73 6.03 -10.87
C SER A 127 9.84 5.15 -9.64
N LEU A 128 10.38 5.66 -8.54
CA LEU A 128 10.47 4.94 -7.26
C LEU A 128 9.09 4.58 -6.72
N PHE A 129 8.13 5.52 -6.78
CA PHE A 129 6.77 5.23 -6.33
C PHE A 129 6.09 4.16 -7.20
N THR A 130 6.33 4.18 -8.51
CA THR A 130 5.88 3.10 -9.41
C THR A 130 6.49 1.75 -9.00
N LEU A 131 7.79 1.69 -8.69
CA LEU A 131 8.45 0.47 -8.23
C LEU A 131 7.91 -0.01 -6.87
N ILE A 132 7.64 0.90 -5.92
CA ILE A 132 7.00 0.60 -4.64
C ILE A 132 5.63 -0.06 -4.90
N THR A 133 4.83 0.52 -5.79
CA THR A 133 3.52 -0.04 -6.15
C THR A 133 3.63 -1.41 -6.81
N CYS A 134 4.59 -1.61 -7.71
CA CYS A 134 4.86 -2.93 -8.31
C CYS A 134 5.25 -3.96 -7.24
N GLU A 135 6.05 -3.57 -6.24
CA GLU A 135 6.41 -4.48 -5.15
C GLU A 135 5.20 -4.80 -4.27
N MET A 136 4.32 -3.85 -4.01
CA MET A 136 3.05 -4.12 -3.30
C MET A 136 2.18 -5.12 -4.06
N ILE A 137 2.12 -5.02 -5.40
CA ILE A 137 1.42 -6.00 -6.26
C ILE A 137 2.03 -7.39 -6.08
N ASN A 138 3.36 -7.49 -6.13
CA ASN A 138 4.08 -8.75 -5.95
C ASN A 138 3.79 -9.37 -4.58
N LEU A 139 3.87 -8.57 -3.51
CA LEU A 139 3.58 -9.03 -2.15
C LEU A 139 2.15 -9.54 -2.02
N PHE A 140 1.20 -8.85 -2.64
CA PHE A 140 -0.20 -9.28 -2.65
C PHE A 140 -0.35 -10.61 -3.39
N GLN A 141 0.23 -10.76 -4.58
CA GLN A 141 0.18 -12.00 -5.37
C GLN A 141 0.80 -13.20 -4.66
N HIS A 142 1.86 -12.97 -3.88
CA HIS A 142 2.53 -14.04 -3.10
C HIS A 142 1.91 -14.29 -1.73
N GLY A 143 0.80 -13.64 -1.40
CA GLY A 143 0.11 -13.83 -0.12
C GLY A 143 0.85 -13.23 1.08
N MET A 144 1.77 -12.29 0.85
CA MET A 144 2.51 -11.58 1.90
C MET A 144 1.69 -10.37 2.42
N VAL A 145 0.42 -10.61 2.71
CA VAL A 145 -0.50 -9.65 3.31
C VAL A 145 -1.06 -10.24 4.61
N LEU A 146 -1.13 -9.43 5.68
CA LEU A 146 -1.59 -9.93 6.99
C LEU A 146 -3.11 -9.92 7.09
N ASP A 147 -3.76 -8.91 6.55
CA ASP A 147 -5.20 -8.79 6.57
C ASP A 147 -5.67 -7.79 5.49
N HIS A 148 -6.87 -8.02 5.07
CA HIS A 148 -7.59 -7.20 4.13
C HIS A 148 -9.08 -7.26 4.51
N SER A 149 -9.72 -6.13 4.73
CA SER A 149 -11.15 -6.11 4.95
C SER A 149 -11.84 -6.65 3.70
N SER A 150 -12.45 -7.84 3.82
CA SER A 150 -13.25 -8.46 2.76
C SER A 150 -12.71 -8.21 1.34
N VAL A 151 -11.48 -8.64 1.10
CA VAL A 151 -11.08 -8.95 -0.27
C VAL A 151 -12.05 -10.01 -0.71
N ASP A 152 -12.85 -9.68 -1.68
CA ASP A 152 -13.95 -10.49 -2.16
C ASP A 152 -13.54 -11.96 -2.15
N GLN A 153 -14.31 -12.77 -1.44
CA GLN A 153 -14.18 -14.24 -1.54
C GLN A 153 -14.13 -14.67 -3.02
N ILE A 154 -14.76 -13.86 -3.88
CA ILE A 154 -14.74 -13.98 -5.34
C ILE A 154 -13.32 -13.86 -5.89
N TYR A 155 -12.49 -12.88 -5.45
CA TYR A 155 -11.11 -12.75 -5.96
C TYR A 155 -10.22 -13.90 -5.47
N THR A 156 -10.40 -14.34 -4.24
CA THR A 156 -9.71 -15.53 -3.71
C THR A 156 -10.11 -16.78 -4.50
N ILE A 157 -11.38 -16.90 -4.87
CA ILE A 157 -11.89 -18.00 -5.71
C ILE A 157 -11.35 -17.87 -7.14
N LEU A 158 -11.39 -16.69 -7.76
CA LEU A 158 -10.85 -16.47 -9.10
C LEU A 158 -9.36 -16.78 -9.16
N ARG A 159 -8.57 -16.30 -8.20
CA ARG A 159 -7.14 -16.62 -8.09
C ARG A 159 -6.91 -18.13 -7.91
N TYR A 160 -7.72 -18.79 -7.09
CA TYR A 160 -7.65 -20.24 -6.92
C TYR A 160 -7.92 -20.96 -8.25
N ILE A 161 -8.91 -20.51 -9.01
CA ILE A 161 -9.26 -21.04 -10.32
C ILE A 161 -8.10 -20.81 -11.30
N GLU A 162 -7.58 -19.59 -11.41
CA GLU A 162 -6.46 -19.27 -12.29
C GLU A 162 -5.20 -20.06 -11.96
N THR A 163 -4.90 -20.23 -10.65
CA THR A 163 -3.67 -20.94 -10.22
C THR A 163 -3.79 -22.47 -10.41
N ASN A 164 -4.99 -23.03 -10.34
CA ASN A 164 -5.18 -24.48 -10.32
C ASN A 164 -5.84 -25.04 -11.61
N PHE A 165 -6.38 -24.18 -12.46
CA PHE A 165 -7.14 -24.59 -13.65
C PHE A 165 -6.76 -23.78 -14.92
N ALA A 166 -5.66 -23.02 -14.89
CA ALA A 166 -5.09 -22.44 -16.11
C ALA A 166 -4.40 -23.56 -16.89
N ASP A 167 -5.05 -24.06 -17.96
CA ASP A 167 -4.47 -24.93 -18.96
C ASP A 167 -3.40 -24.20 -19.81
#